data_d8390990583b3a89370e448ab6ff0e1e
#
_entry.id   d8390990583b3a89370e448ab6ff0e1e
#
_cell.length_a   1.000
_cell.length_b   1.000
_cell.length_c   1.000
_cell.angle_alpha   90.00
_cell.angle_beta   90.00
_cell.angle_gamma   90.00
#
_symmetry.space_group_name_H-M   'P 1'
#
loop_
_entity.id
_entity.type
_entity.pdbx_description
1 polymer ?
#
loop_
_entity_poly.entity_id
_entity_poly.type
_entity_poly.pdbx_seq_one_letter_code
_entity_poly.pdbx_strand_id
1 'polypeptide(L)'
;MMKRRINVWSNIDWFTVFLYLLLVIIGWMNIYSAVYTEENQSILDFSQRYGKQMIWIIAAFFIAFFVILIDSNFYSFFSYFLHFIVLFLLIAVTLIGEEVHGTRAWFEIGGVRFQPAEFAKITTSLALARYLSSFNVELNRFKSYLTVAMIILAPAALILIQGDSGSALIFFAFVLVLYRQGLSLGVLLLGVYVLALFILALILEKLTIIFGSIGIAFILLWILTGRFKYVLISGLVLGIAGGIFYGADYYFQWNVPVYFIILGALVVSSIFYLMISYWYKIPRFFLVFLFVFGSIGVTYSVDHVFNNFLQTHQQRRISQLLGLESDPLGAGYNVNQSKIAIGSGGLEGKGFLKGTQTKFDFVPEQSTDFIFCTIGEEWGFIGSFVMIALFVTLLLRLIVLAERQKSVFSRIYGYGVVSVIFFHFLVNIGMTIGLVPVIGIPLPFISYGGSSLWAFTILLFIFLRLDVSRLKELS
;
A
#
# COMPACT_ATOMS: atom_id res chain seq x y z
N MET A 1 16.88 -32.24 29.99
CA MET A 1 17.37 -31.71 28.71
C MET A 1 17.91 -30.30 28.91
N MET A 2 19.23 -30.09 28.78
CA MET A 2 19.83 -28.75 28.83
C MET A 2 19.39 -27.96 27.59
N LYS A 3 18.57 -26.94 27.78
CA LYS A 3 18.27 -25.97 26.70
C LYS A 3 19.59 -25.34 26.25
N ARG A 4 20.07 -25.70 25.06
CA ARG A 4 21.27 -25.13 24.46
C ARG A 4 21.05 -23.63 24.34
N ARG A 5 21.80 -22.83 25.10
CA ARG A 5 21.75 -21.35 24.98
C ARG A 5 22.29 -20.96 23.59
N ILE A 6 21.42 -20.61 22.68
CA ILE A 6 21.82 -20.12 21.34
C ILE A 6 22.44 -18.75 21.56
N ASN A 7 23.65 -18.57 21.09
CA ASN A 7 24.25 -17.24 21.04
C ASN A 7 23.51 -16.41 19.96
N VAL A 8 22.76 -15.40 20.41
CA VAL A 8 21.93 -14.57 19.56
C VAL A 8 22.79 -13.84 18.53
N TRP A 9 23.91 -13.26 18.96
CA TRP A 9 24.76 -12.41 18.14
C TRP A 9 25.46 -13.17 17.00
N SER A 10 25.86 -14.44 17.21
CA SER A 10 26.50 -15.24 16.16
C SER A 10 25.53 -15.74 15.09
N ASN A 11 24.22 -15.65 15.35
CA ASN A 11 23.19 -16.21 14.48
C ASN A 11 22.26 -15.16 13.84
N ILE A 12 22.48 -13.87 14.14
CA ILE A 12 21.80 -12.77 13.44
C ILE A 12 22.26 -12.73 11.99
N ASP A 13 21.34 -12.41 11.09
CA ASP A 13 21.64 -12.15 9.68
C ASP A 13 22.34 -10.79 9.50
N TRP A 14 23.64 -10.77 9.67
CA TRP A 14 24.46 -9.56 9.59
C TRP A 14 24.41 -8.87 8.22
N PHE A 15 24.11 -9.64 7.16
CA PHE A 15 23.94 -9.04 5.83
C PHE A 15 22.70 -8.11 5.79
N THR A 16 21.59 -8.51 6.38
CA THR A 16 20.41 -7.65 6.52
C THR A 16 20.70 -6.43 7.40
N VAL A 17 21.45 -6.61 8.49
CA VAL A 17 21.87 -5.50 9.36
C VAL A 17 22.76 -4.52 8.59
N PHE A 18 23.68 -5.02 7.79
CA PHE A 18 24.54 -4.19 6.94
C PHE A 18 23.73 -3.36 5.92
N LEU A 19 22.75 -3.98 5.23
CA LEU A 19 21.87 -3.27 4.30
C LEU A 19 21.04 -2.19 5.01
N TYR A 20 20.52 -2.49 6.21
CA TYR A 20 19.81 -1.52 7.04
C TYR A 20 20.69 -0.33 7.40
N LEU A 21 21.91 -0.58 7.89
CA LEU A 21 22.86 0.47 8.24
C LEU A 21 23.23 1.34 7.03
N LEU A 22 23.48 0.71 5.88
CA LEU A 22 23.81 1.40 4.64
C LEU A 22 22.66 2.32 4.21
N LEU A 23 21.41 1.85 4.24
CA LEU A 23 20.24 2.66 3.92
C LEU A 23 20.07 3.83 4.88
N VAL A 24 20.25 3.61 6.19
CA VAL A 24 20.15 4.68 7.22
C VAL A 24 21.21 5.74 7.00
N ILE A 25 22.45 5.34 6.70
CA ILE A 25 23.56 6.28 6.43
C ILE A 25 23.29 7.09 5.16
N ILE A 26 22.90 6.43 4.07
CA ILE A 26 22.55 7.10 2.82
C ILE A 26 21.37 8.07 3.05
N GLY A 27 20.37 7.65 3.83
CA GLY A 27 19.23 8.49 4.20
C GLY A 27 19.67 9.75 4.94
N TRP A 28 20.53 9.60 5.94
CA TRP A 28 21.06 10.74 6.70
C TRP A 28 21.87 11.70 5.83
N MET A 29 22.71 11.18 4.94
CA MET A 29 23.47 12.02 3.99
C MET A 29 22.56 12.82 3.07
N ASN A 30 21.48 12.22 2.56
CA ASN A 30 20.52 12.90 1.69
C ASN A 30 19.65 13.90 2.46
N ILE A 31 19.29 13.62 3.74
CA ILE A 31 18.61 14.59 4.61
C ILE A 31 19.53 15.79 4.88
N TYR A 32 20.82 15.55 5.14
CA TYR A 32 21.78 16.61 5.30
C TYR A 32 21.84 17.49 4.05
N SER A 33 21.96 16.89 2.87
CA SER A 33 22.01 17.62 1.62
C SER A 33 20.72 18.39 1.33
N ALA A 34 19.55 17.80 1.59
CA ALA A 34 18.25 18.44 1.36
C ALA A 34 17.99 19.69 2.23
N VAL A 35 18.67 19.83 3.37
CA VAL A 35 18.46 20.92 4.34
C VAL A 35 19.70 21.82 4.49
N TYR A 36 20.79 21.49 3.78
CA TYR A 36 22.04 22.23 3.87
C TYR A 36 21.91 23.66 3.33
N THR A 37 22.31 24.64 4.17
CA THR A 37 22.46 26.03 3.77
C THR A 37 23.90 26.49 4.09
N GLU A 38 24.43 27.45 3.33
CA GLU A 38 25.80 27.96 3.55
C GLU A 38 25.98 28.64 4.89
N GLU A 39 24.88 29.12 5.50
CA GLU A 39 24.87 29.75 6.81
C GLU A 39 25.01 28.74 7.95
N ASN A 40 24.54 27.51 7.78
CA ASN A 40 24.54 26.46 8.80
C ASN A 40 25.46 25.29 8.38
N GLN A 41 26.79 25.51 8.56
CA GLN A 41 27.81 24.53 8.15
C GLN A 41 28.07 23.41 9.19
N SER A 42 27.54 23.55 10.40
CA SER A 42 27.80 22.56 11.46
C SER A 42 26.97 21.30 11.25
N ILE A 43 27.62 20.16 11.02
CA ILE A 43 27.01 18.82 10.92
C ILE A 43 26.27 18.43 12.22
N LEU A 44 26.65 18.99 13.36
CA LEU A 44 26.10 18.73 14.70
C LEU A 44 25.06 19.76 15.14
N ASP A 45 24.48 20.53 14.22
CA ASP A 45 23.42 21.47 14.60
C ASP A 45 22.10 20.72 14.85
N PHE A 46 21.77 20.50 16.13
CA PHE A 46 20.55 19.82 16.57
C PHE A 46 19.28 20.66 16.40
N SER A 47 19.36 21.90 15.98
CA SER A 47 18.18 22.68 15.59
C SER A 47 17.65 22.24 14.23
N GLN A 48 18.52 21.75 13.37
CA GLN A 48 18.25 21.34 12.01
C GLN A 48 17.71 19.89 11.93
N ARG A 49 16.99 19.57 10.82
CA ARG A 49 16.42 18.23 10.59
C ARG A 49 17.48 17.13 10.60
N TYR A 50 18.65 17.32 10.00
CA TYR A 50 19.73 16.33 9.96
C TYR A 50 20.34 16.04 11.34
N GLY A 51 20.49 17.06 12.20
CA GLY A 51 20.97 16.87 13.57
C GLY A 51 19.94 16.10 14.43
N LYS A 52 18.65 16.45 14.32
CA LYS A 52 17.57 15.68 14.97
C LYS A 52 17.54 14.23 14.48
N GLN A 53 17.72 14.01 13.16
CA GLN A 53 17.75 12.65 12.60
C GLN A 53 18.90 11.83 13.19
N MET A 54 20.07 12.42 13.47
CA MET A 54 21.18 11.73 14.12
C MET A 54 20.77 11.21 15.51
N ILE A 55 20.04 12.03 16.30
CA ILE A 55 19.50 11.59 17.59
C ILE A 55 18.55 10.41 17.41
N TRP A 56 17.65 10.48 16.39
CA TRP A 56 16.71 9.41 16.10
C TRP A 56 17.40 8.12 15.65
N ILE A 57 18.52 8.23 14.91
CA ILE A 57 19.34 7.08 14.49
C ILE A 57 19.99 6.42 15.72
N ILE A 58 20.58 7.21 16.62
CA ILE A 58 21.15 6.68 17.87
C ILE A 58 20.08 5.97 18.68
N ALA A 59 18.91 6.57 18.85
CA ALA A 59 17.79 5.95 19.55
C ALA A 59 17.33 4.65 18.83
N ALA A 60 17.29 4.63 17.49
CA ALA A 60 16.96 3.45 16.72
C ALA A 60 17.94 2.29 16.96
N PHE A 61 19.24 2.57 17.11
CA PHE A 61 20.23 1.53 17.46
C PHE A 61 20.00 0.95 18.85
N PHE A 62 19.69 1.80 19.85
CA PHE A 62 19.29 1.32 21.17
C PHE A 62 18.02 0.46 21.10
N ILE A 63 17.00 0.92 20.38
CA ILE A 63 15.76 0.18 20.16
C ILE A 63 16.06 -1.18 19.51
N ALA A 64 16.87 -1.22 18.46
CA ALA A 64 17.27 -2.45 17.77
C ALA A 64 17.96 -3.43 18.74
N PHE A 65 18.89 -2.91 19.55
CA PHE A 65 19.59 -3.69 20.57
C PHE A 65 18.62 -4.32 21.59
N PHE A 66 17.70 -3.54 22.16
CA PHE A 66 16.72 -4.06 23.12
C PHE A 66 15.75 -5.05 22.48
N VAL A 67 15.27 -4.78 21.25
CA VAL A 67 14.39 -5.70 20.52
C VAL A 67 15.06 -7.07 20.32
N ILE A 68 16.36 -7.10 20.01
CA ILE A 68 17.11 -8.35 19.85
C ILE A 68 17.25 -9.12 21.18
N LEU A 69 17.37 -8.44 22.31
CA LEU A 69 17.51 -9.08 23.62
C LEU A 69 16.22 -9.73 24.11
N ILE A 70 15.06 -9.22 23.73
CA ILE A 70 13.76 -9.78 24.11
C ILE A 70 13.61 -11.19 23.53
N ASP A 71 13.07 -12.14 24.30
CA ASP A 71 12.83 -13.51 23.82
C ASP A 71 11.76 -13.53 22.72
N SER A 72 11.96 -14.35 21.70
CA SER A 72 11.04 -14.48 20.56
C SER A 72 9.61 -14.85 20.96
N ASN A 73 9.44 -15.63 22.03
CA ASN A 73 8.14 -16.04 22.54
C ASN A 73 7.31 -14.85 23.05
N PHE A 74 7.97 -13.79 23.53
CA PHE A 74 7.30 -12.56 23.97
C PHE A 74 6.46 -11.97 22.83
N TYR A 75 7.02 -11.85 21.63
CA TYR A 75 6.32 -11.27 20.48
C TYR A 75 5.09 -12.08 20.06
N SER A 76 5.19 -13.41 20.09
CA SER A 76 4.08 -14.29 19.81
C SER A 76 3.01 -14.27 20.90
N PHE A 77 3.41 -14.24 22.18
CA PHE A 77 2.48 -14.25 23.30
C PHE A 77 1.71 -12.92 23.44
N PHE A 78 2.41 -11.80 23.32
CA PHE A 78 1.82 -10.47 23.49
C PHE A 78 1.25 -9.85 22.20
N SER A 79 1.21 -10.57 21.07
CA SER A 79 0.77 -10.04 19.77
C SER A 79 -0.57 -9.33 19.83
N TYR A 80 -1.59 -9.95 20.39
CA TYR A 80 -2.93 -9.34 20.51
C TYR A 80 -2.96 -8.19 21.50
N PHE A 81 -2.29 -8.34 22.63
CA PHE A 81 -2.23 -7.28 23.64
C PHE A 81 -1.58 -6.01 23.10
N LEU A 82 -0.45 -6.14 22.39
CA LEU A 82 0.20 -5.01 21.72
C LEU A 82 -0.71 -4.38 20.65
N HIS A 83 -1.42 -5.21 19.90
CA HIS A 83 -2.38 -4.72 18.91
C HIS A 83 -3.53 -3.91 19.55
N PHE A 84 -4.10 -4.40 20.63
CA PHE A 84 -5.14 -3.66 21.38
C PHE A 84 -4.63 -2.36 21.97
N ILE A 85 -3.40 -2.33 22.51
CA ILE A 85 -2.79 -1.09 23.00
C ILE A 85 -2.70 -0.07 21.87
N VAL A 86 -2.22 -0.47 20.69
CA VAL A 86 -2.07 0.46 19.58
C VAL A 86 -3.41 0.90 19.02
N LEU A 87 -4.43 0.03 18.97
CA LEU A 87 -5.80 0.45 18.64
C LEU A 87 -6.32 1.50 19.63
N PHE A 88 -6.08 1.30 20.93
CA PHE A 88 -6.42 2.29 21.95
C PHE A 88 -5.67 3.61 21.73
N LEU A 89 -4.37 3.58 21.42
CA LEU A 89 -3.59 4.78 21.09
C LEU A 89 -4.10 5.48 19.83
N LEU A 90 -4.56 4.74 18.83
CA LEU A 90 -5.19 5.31 17.63
C LEU A 90 -6.49 6.02 17.97
N ILE A 91 -7.32 5.46 18.85
CA ILE A 91 -8.52 6.13 19.33
C ILE A 91 -8.16 7.37 20.17
N ALA A 92 -7.20 7.23 21.07
CA ALA A 92 -6.75 8.33 21.92
C ALA A 92 -6.21 9.51 21.10
N VAL A 93 -5.37 9.28 20.10
CA VAL A 93 -4.82 10.36 19.27
C VAL A 93 -5.89 11.07 18.44
N THR A 94 -6.96 10.38 18.04
CA THR A 94 -8.11 11.01 17.37
C THR A 94 -8.81 12.03 18.28
N LEU A 95 -8.83 11.78 19.61
CA LEU A 95 -9.50 12.63 20.58
C LEU A 95 -8.63 13.77 21.12
N ILE A 96 -7.34 13.48 21.40
CA ILE A 96 -6.43 14.40 22.10
C ILE A 96 -5.16 14.75 21.31
N GLY A 97 -5.03 14.24 20.07
CA GLY A 97 -3.88 14.48 19.21
C GLY A 97 -3.83 15.91 18.66
N GLU A 98 -2.63 16.37 18.35
CA GLU A 98 -2.43 17.64 17.67
C GLU A 98 -2.78 17.54 16.19
N GLU A 99 -3.35 18.63 15.68
CA GLU A 99 -3.67 18.77 14.27
C GLU A 99 -2.46 19.28 13.50
N VAL A 100 -1.88 18.42 12.68
CA VAL A 100 -0.73 18.74 11.83
C VAL A 100 -1.15 18.53 10.37
N HIS A 101 -1.07 19.58 9.55
CA HIS A 101 -1.48 19.57 8.14
C HIS A 101 -2.90 19.01 7.89
N GLY A 102 -3.84 19.29 8.79
CA GLY A 102 -5.23 18.83 8.67
C GLY A 102 -5.47 17.39 9.11
N THR A 103 -4.49 16.73 9.73
CA THR A 103 -4.61 15.38 10.29
C THR A 103 -4.39 15.38 11.81
N ARG A 104 -5.23 14.65 12.57
CA ARG A 104 -5.05 14.45 14.02
C ARG A 104 -4.45 13.06 14.29
N ALA A 105 -3.17 12.90 13.90
CA ALA A 105 -2.49 11.61 13.93
C ALA A 105 -1.25 11.60 14.85
N TRP A 106 -0.95 12.72 15.53
CA TRP A 106 0.29 12.90 16.25
C TRP A 106 0.06 13.22 17.74
N PHE A 107 0.85 12.56 18.60
CA PHE A 107 1.09 13.05 19.95
C PHE A 107 2.36 13.87 19.96
N GLU A 108 2.34 15.06 20.51
CA GLU A 108 3.54 15.87 20.77
C GLU A 108 3.87 15.87 22.26
N ILE A 109 5.02 15.29 22.60
CA ILE A 109 5.50 15.19 23.99
C ILE A 109 6.92 15.75 24.04
N GLY A 110 7.09 16.91 24.66
CA GLY A 110 8.41 17.53 24.82
C GLY A 110 9.12 17.82 23.50
N GLY A 111 8.40 18.20 22.45
CA GLY A 111 8.95 18.48 21.12
C GLY A 111 9.25 17.23 20.26
N VAL A 112 8.94 16.04 20.78
CA VAL A 112 9.02 14.78 20.02
C VAL A 112 7.62 14.41 19.53
N ARG A 113 7.48 14.24 18.23
CA ARG A 113 6.22 13.79 17.60
C ARG A 113 6.19 12.27 17.48
N PHE A 114 5.15 11.68 18.03
CA PHE A 114 4.90 10.23 17.99
C PHE A 114 3.62 9.94 17.22
N GLN A 115 3.71 9.10 16.18
CA GLN A 115 2.59 8.71 15.34
C GLN A 115 2.20 7.24 15.60
N PRO A 116 1.08 6.96 16.27
CA PRO A 116 0.63 5.59 16.55
C PRO A 116 0.41 4.74 15.29
N ALA A 117 0.03 5.35 14.16
CA ALA A 117 -0.16 4.68 12.88
C ALA A 117 1.09 3.93 12.40
N GLU A 118 2.31 4.46 12.70
CA GLU A 118 3.56 3.80 12.37
C GLU A 118 3.71 2.46 13.11
N PHE A 119 3.33 2.43 14.38
CA PHE A 119 3.39 1.23 15.22
C PHE A 119 2.24 0.25 14.95
N ALA A 120 1.12 0.74 14.42
CA ALA A 120 -0.02 -0.10 14.06
C ALA A 120 0.36 -1.15 12.98
N LYS A 121 1.24 -0.82 12.04
CA LYS A 121 1.75 -1.76 11.03
C LYS A 121 2.48 -2.96 11.67
N ILE A 122 3.27 -2.69 12.71
CA ILE A 122 4.02 -3.74 13.45
C ILE A 122 3.05 -4.66 14.16
N THR A 123 2.12 -4.07 14.92
CA THR A 123 1.21 -4.85 15.75
C THR A 123 0.16 -5.60 14.93
N THR A 124 -0.26 -5.03 13.79
CA THR A 124 -1.09 -5.75 12.81
C THR A 124 -0.35 -6.93 12.20
N SER A 125 0.93 -6.77 11.84
CA SER A 125 1.77 -7.89 11.38
C SER A 125 1.87 -9.00 12.42
N LEU A 126 2.07 -8.65 13.71
CA LEU A 126 2.13 -9.60 14.82
C LEU A 126 0.79 -10.30 15.06
N ALA A 127 -0.31 -9.53 15.13
CA ALA A 127 -1.65 -10.07 15.37
C ALA A 127 -2.10 -11.00 14.23
N LEU A 128 -1.84 -10.59 12.97
CA LEU A 128 -2.12 -11.40 11.79
C LEU A 128 -1.31 -12.70 11.79
N ALA A 129 0.00 -12.61 12.08
CA ALA A 129 0.86 -13.77 12.20
C ALA A 129 0.39 -14.72 13.31
N ARG A 130 -0.02 -14.19 14.46
CA ARG A 130 -0.54 -14.99 15.58
C ARG A 130 -1.84 -15.68 15.22
N TYR A 131 -2.77 -14.97 14.57
CA TYR A 131 -4.05 -15.54 14.15
C TYR A 131 -3.86 -16.66 13.13
N LEU A 132 -3.15 -16.38 12.04
CA LEU A 132 -2.97 -17.33 10.94
C LEU A 132 -2.05 -18.51 11.30
N SER A 133 -1.23 -18.40 12.36
CA SER A 133 -0.44 -19.51 12.87
C SER A 133 -1.19 -20.39 13.88
N SER A 134 -2.42 -20.04 14.25
CA SER A 134 -3.23 -20.81 15.19
C SER A 134 -3.76 -22.09 14.56
N PHE A 135 -3.93 -23.13 15.38
CA PHE A 135 -4.45 -24.42 14.93
C PHE A 135 -5.87 -24.28 14.36
N ASN A 136 -6.17 -24.95 13.24
CA ASN A 136 -7.46 -24.96 12.55
C ASN A 136 -7.91 -23.63 11.90
N VAL A 137 -7.04 -22.67 11.64
CA VAL A 137 -7.39 -21.49 10.85
C VAL A 137 -7.23 -21.79 9.37
N GLU A 138 -8.34 -21.91 8.67
CA GLU A 138 -8.40 -22.03 7.21
C GLU A 138 -9.00 -20.74 6.63
N LEU A 139 -8.30 -20.11 5.69
CA LEU A 139 -8.79 -18.89 5.04
C LEU A 139 -10.07 -19.11 4.21
N ASN A 140 -10.46 -20.36 3.94
CA ASN A 140 -11.71 -20.66 3.23
C ASN A 140 -12.98 -20.50 4.08
N ARG A 141 -12.85 -20.33 5.40
CA ARG A 141 -14.01 -20.16 6.30
C ARG A 141 -14.36 -18.69 6.45
N PHE A 142 -15.62 -18.35 6.29
CA PHE A 142 -16.12 -16.96 6.42
C PHE A 142 -15.69 -16.29 7.74
N LYS A 143 -15.73 -17.02 8.85
CA LYS A 143 -15.29 -16.53 10.16
C LYS A 143 -13.81 -16.12 10.16
N SER A 144 -12.94 -16.88 9.46
CA SER A 144 -11.52 -16.57 9.34
C SER A 144 -11.30 -15.30 8.51
N TYR A 145 -12.03 -15.15 7.41
CA TYR A 145 -12.01 -13.92 6.62
C TYR A 145 -12.42 -12.70 7.44
N LEU A 146 -13.52 -12.80 8.19
CA LEU A 146 -14.02 -11.70 9.01
C LEU A 146 -13.00 -11.30 10.10
N THR A 147 -12.38 -12.27 10.77
CA THR A 147 -11.37 -11.99 11.80
C THR A 147 -10.13 -11.34 11.20
N VAL A 148 -9.62 -11.85 10.08
CA VAL A 148 -8.48 -11.26 9.36
C VAL A 148 -8.82 -9.84 8.89
N ALA A 149 -10.02 -9.65 8.33
CA ALA A 149 -10.48 -8.33 7.92
C ALA A 149 -10.54 -7.36 9.12
N MET A 150 -11.04 -7.78 10.27
CA MET A 150 -11.05 -6.94 11.48
C MET A 150 -9.64 -6.57 11.93
N ILE A 151 -8.68 -7.51 11.95
CA ILE A 151 -7.29 -7.24 12.34
C ILE A 151 -6.65 -6.20 11.43
N ILE A 152 -6.93 -6.22 10.12
CA ILE A 152 -6.32 -5.31 9.15
C ILE A 152 -7.11 -4.00 9.03
N LEU A 153 -8.44 -4.08 8.94
CA LEU A 153 -9.28 -2.91 8.63
C LEU A 153 -9.58 -2.05 9.85
N ALA A 154 -9.58 -2.60 11.07
CA ALA A 154 -9.84 -1.79 12.27
C ALA A 154 -8.81 -0.66 12.46
N PRO A 155 -7.47 -0.92 12.45
CA PRO A 155 -6.50 0.17 12.51
C PRO A 155 -6.57 1.07 11.26
N ALA A 156 -6.77 0.52 10.06
CA ALA A 156 -6.89 1.31 8.84
C ALA A 156 -8.07 2.28 8.89
N ALA A 157 -9.23 1.84 9.38
CA ALA A 157 -10.42 2.68 9.54
C ALA A 157 -10.21 3.81 10.57
N LEU A 158 -9.56 3.51 11.71
CA LEU A 158 -9.23 4.52 12.71
C LEU A 158 -8.28 5.58 12.13
N ILE A 159 -7.28 5.16 11.35
CA ILE A 159 -6.32 6.07 10.70
C ILE A 159 -7.03 6.92 9.63
N LEU A 160 -7.98 6.35 8.89
CA LEU A 160 -8.82 7.12 7.94
C LEU A 160 -9.65 8.19 8.64
N ILE A 161 -10.22 7.89 9.82
CA ILE A 161 -10.97 8.85 10.63
C ILE A 161 -10.07 10.02 11.09
N GLN A 162 -8.77 9.78 11.28
CA GLN A 162 -7.78 10.82 11.61
C GLN A 162 -7.44 11.74 10.41
N GLY A 163 -7.95 11.43 9.21
CA GLY A 163 -7.63 12.13 7.98
C GLY A 163 -6.34 11.66 7.29
N ASP A 164 -5.64 10.65 7.84
CA ASP A 164 -4.40 10.12 7.28
C ASP A 164 -4.67 8.94 6.32
N SER A 165 -5.10 9.29 5.12
CA SER A 165 -5.37 8.29 4.06
C SER A 165 -4.09 7.60 3.57
N GLY A 166 -2.94 8.26 3.66
CA GLY A 166 -1.65 7.71 3.28
C GLY A 166 -1.26 6.50 4.12
N SER A 167 -1.22 6.70 5.44
CA SER A 167 -0.91 5.62 6.37
C SER A 167 -1.95 4.48 6.33
N ALA A 168 -3.24 4.80 6.11
CA ALA A 168 -4.29 3.79 5.99
C ALA A 168 -4.10 2.90 4.75
N LEU A 169 -3.66 3.47 3.63
CA LEU A 169 -3.43 2.73 2.38
C LEU A 169 -2.38 1.62 2.53
N ILE A 170 -1.42 1.79 3.43
CA ILE A 170 -0.36 0.80 3.67
C ILE A 170 -0.93 -0.56 4.13
N PHE A 171 -2.09 -0.55 4.81
CA PHE A 171 -2.70 -1.80 5.26
C PHE A 171 -3.16 -2.71 4.11
N PHE A 172 -3.32 -2.19 2.90
CA PHE A 172 -3.50 -3.01 1.70
C PHE A 172 -2.28 -3.92 1.41
N ALA A 173 -1.08 -3.58 1.89
CA ALA A 173 0.09 -4.44 1.77
C ALA A 173 -0.14 -5.84 2.37
N PHE A 174 -0.98 -5.95 3.41
CA PHE A 174 -1.29 -7.24 4.04
C PHE A 174 -2.04 -8.22 3.13
N VAL A 175 -2.65 -7.75 2.05
CA VAL A 175 -3.25 -8.64 1.03
C VAL A 175 -2.20 -9.56 0.41
N LEU A 176 -0.93 -9.10 0.26
CA LEU A 176 0.17 -9.94 -0.20
C LEU A 176 0.48 -11.07 0.79
N VAL A 177 0.43 -10.78 2.09
CA VAL A 177 0.56 -11.80 3.15
C VAL A 177 -0.56 -12.84 3.04
N LEU A 178 -1.80 -12.39 2.88
CA LEU A 178 -2.96 -13.28 2.74
C LEU A 178 -2.87 -14.15 1.48
N TYR A 179 -2.43 -13.58 0.37
CA TYR A 179 -2.20 -14.33 -0.87
C TYR A 179 -1.18 -15.46 -0.64
N ARG A 180 -0.07 -15.17 0.04
CA ARG A 180 0.93 -16.20 0.38
C ARG A 180 0.39 -17.27 1.33
N GLN A 181 -0.61 -16.95 2.15
CA GLN A 181 -1.26 -17.89 3.06
C GLN A 181 -2.47 -18.63 2.46
N GLY A 182 -2.70 -18.51 1.15
CA GLY A 182 -3.72 -19.27 0.43
C GLY A 182 -4.99 -18.49 0.07
N LEU A 183 -4.97 -17.14 0.18
CA LEU A 183 -6.01 -16.34 -0.44
C LEU A 183 -6.02 -16.58 -1.95
N SER A 184 -7.18 -16.83 -2.53
CA SER A 184 -7.26 -17.14 -3.96
C SER A 184 -6.79 -15.97 -4.81
N LEU A 185 -6.04 -16.27 -5.89
CA LEU A 185 -5.62 -15.27 -6.87
C LEU A 185 -6.81 -14.48 -7.42
N GLY A 186 -7.99 -15.11 -7.53
CA GLY A 186 -9.21 -14.45 -7.98
C GLY A 186 -9.64 -13.28 -7.11
N VAL A 187 -9.49 -13.37 -5.78
CA VAL A 187 -9.80 -12.25 -4.86
C VAL A 187 -8.81 -11.10 -5.06
N LEU A 188 -7.54 -11.41 -5.23
CA LEU A 188 -6.49 -10.41 -5.50
C LEU A 188 -6.75 -9.70 -6.83
N LEU A 189 -7.02 -10.45 -7.89
CA LEU A 189 -7.34 -9.91 -9.23
C LEU A 189 -8.63 -9.09 -9.21
N LEU A 190 -9.63 -9.50 -8.42
CA LEU A 190 -10.85 -8.72 -8.24
C LEU A 190 -10.57 -7.38 -7.58
N GLY A 191 -9.73 -7.34 -6.55
CA GLY A 191 -9.31 -6.07 -5.92
C GLY A 191 -8.59 -5.14 -6.89
N VAL A 192 -7.65 -5.65 -7.69
CA VAL A 192 -6.96 -4.89 -8.74
C VAL A 192 -7.94 -4.40 -9.81
N TYR A 193 -8.90 -5.24 -10.19
CA TYR A 193 -9.93 -4.88 -11.17
C TYR A 193 -10.84 -3.75 -10.67
N VAL A 194 -11.31 -3.82 -9.40
CA VAL A 194 -12.13 -2.76 -8.80
C VAL A 194 -11.36 -1.44 -8.74
N LEU A 195 -10.08 -1.47 -8.39
CA LEU A 195 -9.23 -0.28 -8.40
C LEU A 195 -9.07 0.29 -9.82
N ALA A 196 -8.83 -0.59 -10.81
CA ALA A 196 -8.75 -0.18 -12.21
C ALA A 196 -10.06 0.42 -12.70
N LEU A 197 -11.21 -0.18 -12.35
CA LEU A 197 -12.53 0.38 -12.66
C LEU A 197 -12.74 1.76 -12.03
N PHE A 198 -12.32 1.94 -10.77
CA PHE A 198 -12.41 3.24 -10.10
C PHE A 198 -11.64 4.32 -10.88
N ILE A 199 -10.40 4.02 -11.28
CA ILE A 199 -9.58 4.96 -12.08
C ILE A 199 -10.19 5.19 -13.45
N LEU A 200 -10.60 4.14 -14.16
CA LEU A 200 -11.19 4.27 -15.49
C LEU A 200 -12.52 5.03 -15.48
N ALA A 201 -13.32 4.88 -14.42
CA ALA A 201 -14.59 5.58 -14.29
C ALA A 201 -14.45 7.10 -14.09
N LEU A 202 -13.28 7.56 -13.64
CA LEU A 202 -12.97 8.99 -13.57
C LEU A 202 -12.47 9.56 -14.91
N ILE A 203 -11.93 8.72 -15.81
CA ILE A 203 -11.32 9.17 -17.08
C ILE A 203 -12.25 8.96 -18.26
N LEU A 204 -12.95 7.82 -18.28
CA LEU A 204 -13.74 7.37 -19.43
C LEU A 204 -15.23 7.57 -19.21
N GLU A 205 -15.96 7.73 -20.31
CA GLU A 205 -17.41 7.72 -20.27
C GLU A 205 -17.95 6.37 -19.75
N LYS A 206 -19.00 6.43 -18.95
CA LYS A 206 -19.63 5.23 -18.33
C LYS A 206 -20.02 4.16 -19.34
N LEU A 207 -20.51 4.58 -20.52
CA LEU A 207 -20.87 3.66 -21.60
C LEU A 207 -19.67 2.84 -22.09
N THR A 208 -18.51 3.47 -22.26
CA THR A 208 -17.26 2.79 -22.67
C THR A 208 -16.87 1.71 -21.66
N ILE A 209 -16.99 2.00 -20.36
CA ILE A 209 -16.66 1.04 -19.30
C ILE A 209 -17.67 -0.12 -19.29
N ILE A 210 -18.96 0.17 -19.46
CA ILE A 210 -19.99 -0.88 -19.53
C ILE A 210 -19.71 -1.83 -20.69
N PHE A 211 -19.42 -1.31 -21.89
CA PHE A 211 -19.06 -2.15 -23.05
C PHE A 211 -17.78 -2.94 -22.81
N GLY A 212 -16.76 -2.32 -22.22
CA GLY A 212 -15.53 -3.01 -21.82
C GLY A 212 -15.79 -4.16 -20.84
N SER A 213 -16.63 -3.91 -19.81
CA SER A 213 -17.02 -4.91 -18.83
C SER A 213 -17.80 -6.08 -19.46
N ILE A 214 -18.69 -5.80 -20.44
CA ILE A 214 -19.38 -6.85 -21.21
C ILE A 214 -18.39 -7.67 -22.03
N GLY A 215 -17.39 -7.02 -22.67
CA GLY A 215 -16.34 -7.71 -23.42
C GLY A 215 -15.54 -8.65 -22.53
N ILE A 216 -15.11 -8.17 -21.36
CA ILE A 216 -14.40 -9.01 -20.35
C ILE A 216 -15.31 -10.16 -19.88
N ALA A 217 -16.60 -9.90 -19.65
CA ALA A 217 -17.56 -10.93 -19.28
C ALA A 217 -17.69 -12.05 -20.33
N PHE A 218 -17.64 -11.72 -21.61
CA PHE A 218 -17.63 -12.71 -22.69
C PHE A 218 -16.36 -13.56 -22.68
N ILE A 219 -15.19 -12.94 -22.42
CA ILE A 219 -13.93 -13.66 -22.26
C ILE A 219 -13.99 -14.60 -21.05
N LEU A 220 -14.50 -14.11 -19.91
CA LEU A 220 -14.68 -14.92 -18.71
C LEU A 220 -15.64 -16.09 -18.96
N LEU A 221 -16.74 -15.85 -19.66
CA LEU A 221 -17.70 -16.89 -20.05
C LEU A 221 -17.01 -17.97 -20.89
N TRP A 222 -16.18 -17.58 -21.86
CA TRP A 222 -15.41 -18.52 -22.67
C TRP A 222 -14.46 -19.35 -21.83
N ILE A 223 -13.66 -18.71 -20.97
CA ILE A 223 -12.71 -19.40 -20.10
C ILE A 223 -13.41 -20.37 -19.15
N LEU A 224 -14.54 -19.98 -18.54
CA LEU A 224 -15.28 -20.81 -17.58
C LEU A 224 -15.99 -22.00 -18.23
N THR A 225 -16.46 -21.84 -19.47
CA THR A 225 -17.26 -22.89 -20.15
C THR A 225 -16.43 -23.73 -21.12
N GLY A 226 -15.30 -23.23 -21.59
CA GLY A 226 -14.48 -23.87 -22.64
C GLY A 226 -15.15 -23.91 -24.00
N ARG A 227 -16.34 -23.31 -24.21
CA ARG A 227 -17.14 -23.42 -25.41
C ARG A 227 -17.54 -22.06 -25.96
N PHE A 228 -16.95 -21.67 -27.08
CA PHE A 228 -17.21 -20.39 -27.75
C PHE A 228 -18.69 -20.22 -28.17
N LYS A 229 -19.43 -21.29 -28.41
CA LYS A 229 -20.87 -21.23 -28.74
C LYS A 229 -21.70 -20.45 -27.70
N TYR A 230 -21.36 -20.55 -26.42
CA TYR A 230 -22.07 -19.80 -25.35
C TYR A 230 -21.83 -18.30 -25.44
N VAL A 231 -20.65 -17.87 -25.85
CA VAL A 231 -20.33 -16.47 -26.10
C VAL A 231 -21.17 -15.92 -27.27
N LEU A 232 -21.27 -16.69 -28.37
CA LEU A 232 -22.10 -16.30 -29.52
C LEU A 232 -23.57 -16.19 -29.15
N ILE A 233 -24.11 -17.20 -28.45
CA ILE A 233 -25.50 -17.16 -27.97
C ILE A 233 -25.74 -15.96 -27.08
N SER A 234 -24.75 -15.68 -26.17
CA SER A 234 -24.79 -14.53 -25.26
C SER A 234 -24.84 -13.22 -26.03
N GLY A 235 -23.96 -13.04 -26.98
CA GLY A 235 -23.92 -11.83 -27.82
C GLY A 235 -25.20 -11.65 -28.63
N LEU A 236 -25.75 -12.75 -29.20
CA LEU A 236 -27.01 -12.70 -29.94
C LEU A 236 -28.21 -12.31 -29.07
N VAL A 237 -28.33 -12.91 -27.88
CA VAL A 237 -29.43 -12.60 -26.94
C VAL A 237 -29.36 -11.14 -26.49
N LEU A 238 -28.14 -10.67 -26.13
CA LEU A 238 -27.94 -9.29 -25.74
C LEU A 238 -28.23 -8.32 -26.90
N GLY A 239 -27.79 -8.65 -28.11
CA GLY A 239 -28.03 -7.84 -29.30
C GLY A 239 -29.54 -7.80 -29.66
N ILE A 240 -30.24 -8.92 -29.59
CA ILE A 240 -31.69 -8.98 -29.82
C ILE A 240 -32.45 -8.18 -28.76
N ALA A 241 -32.12 -8.37 -27.46
CA ALA A 241 -32.74 -7.62 -26.38
C ALA A 241 -32.49 -6.10 -26.52
N GLY A 242 -31.24 -5.69 -26.80
CA GLY A 242 -30.90 -4.30 -27.06
C GLY A 242 -31.64 -3.72 -28.28
N GLY A 243 -31.71 -4.51 -29.37
CA GLY A 243 -32.45 -4.08 -30.58
C GLY A 243 -33.94 -3.92 -30.32
N ILE A 244 -34.59 -4.78 -29.54
CA ILE A 244 -35.99 -4.66 -29.14
C ILE A 244 -36.21 -3.37 -28.30
N PHE A 245 -35.37 -3.12 -27.29
CA PHE A 245 -35.50 -1.95 -26.46
C PHE A 245 -35.23 -0.66 -27.23
N TYR A 246 -34.21 -0.65 -28.10
CA TYR A 246 -33.92 0.50 -28.97
C TYR A 246 -35.03 0.74 -30.00
N GLY A 247 -35.56 -0.32 -30.63
CA GLY A 247 -36.66 -0.23 -31.54
C GLY A 247 -37.97 0.24 -30.89
N ALA A 248 -38.24 -0.20 -29.67
CA ALA A 248 -39.39 0.31 -28.91
C ALA A 248 -39.24 1.78 -28.55
N ASP A 249 -38.05 2.22 -28.10
CA ASP A 249 -37.76 3.63 -27.83
C ASP A 249 -37.96 4.51 -29.10
N TYR A 250 -37.45 4.06 -30.25
CA TYR A 250 -37.59 4.73 -31.51
C TYR A 250 -39.06 4.84 -31.97
N TYR A 251 -39.81 3.73 -31.81
CA TYR A 251 -41.23 3.69 -32.27
C TYR A 251 -42.13 4.53 -31.35
N PHE A 252 -41.96 4.44 -30.05
CA PHE A 252 -42.81 5.13 -29.07
C PHE A 252 -42.28 6.52 -28.70
N GLN A 253 -41.12 6.93 -29.20
CA GLN A 253 -40.47 8.22 -28.94
C GLN A 253 -40.32 8.54 -27.43
N TRP A 254 -39.98 7.52 -26.62
CA TRP A 254 -39.81 7.68 -25.17
C TRP A 254 -38.58 8.49 -24.79
N ASN A 255 -37.61 8.64 -25.74
CA ASN A 255 -36.34 9.36 -25.52
C ASN A 255 -35.55 8.83 -24.31
N VAL A 256 -35.54 7.53 -24.14
CA VAL A 256 -34.84 6.87 -23.03
C VAL A 256 -33.32 6.96 -23.25
N PRO A 257 -32.54 7.46 -22.28
CA PRO A 257 -31.09 7.45 -22.40
C PRO A 257 -30.54 6.05 -22.72
N VAL A 258 -29.57 5.97 -23.64
CA VAL A 258 -29.01 4.70 -24.17
C VAL A 258 -28.53 3.77 -23.08
N TYR A 259 -28.03 4.29 -21.97
CA TYR A 259 -27.56 3.47 -20.85
C TYR A 259 -28.69 2.67 -20.18
N PHE A 260 -29.93 3.19 -20.11
CA PHE A 260 -31.07 2.43 -19.59
C PHE A 260 -31.51 1.32 -20.57
N ILE A 261 -31.39 1.56 -21.88
CA ILE A 261 -31.65 0.57 -22.91
C ILE A 261 -30.68 -0.59 -22.75
N ILE A 262 -29.37 -0.32 -22.59
CA ILE A 262 -28.34 -1.33 -22.37
C ILE A 262 -28.57 -2.08 -21.06
N LEU A 263 -28.90 -1.36 -19.97
CA LEU A 263 -29.16 -1.97 -18.67
C LEU A 263 -30.40 -2.89 -18.73
N GLY A 264 -31.48 -2.47 -19.40
CA GLY A 264 -32.67 -3.29 -19.63
C GLY A 264 -32.34 -4.55 -20.45
N ALA A 265 -31.56 -4.39 -21.52
CA ALA A 265 -31.10 -5.52 -22.34
C ALA A 265 -30.23 -6.50 -21.53
N LEU A 266 -29.35 -6.00 -20.68
CA LEU A 266 -28.53 -6.81 -19.78
C LEU A 266 -29.38 -7.57 -18.75
N VAL A 267 -30.37 -6.93 -18.15
CA VAL A 267 -31.29 -7.59 -17.18
C VAL A 267 -32.05 -8.71 -17.87
N VAL A 268 -32.70 -8.46 -19.03
CA VAL A 268 -33.45 -9.48 -19.77
C VAL A 268 -32.53 -10.59 -20.22
N SER A 269 -31.37 -10.31 -20.78
CA SER A 269 -30.39 -11.31 -21.17
C SER A 269 -29.95 -12.16 -19.99
N SER A 270 -29.74 -11.54 -18.82
CA SER A 270 -29.32 -12.21 -17.61
C SER A 270 -30.35 -13.20 -17.08
N ILE A 271 -31.64 -12.85 -17.11
CA ILE A 271 -32.75 -13.75 -16.76
C ILE A 271 -32.73 -14.95 -17.70
N PHE A 272 -32.59 -14.72 -19.00
CA PHE A 272 -32.54 -15.78 -20.00
C PHE A 272 -31.34 -16.71 -19.78
N TYR A 273 -30.17 -16.14 -19.42
CA TYR A 273 -28.97 -16.93 -19.12
C TYR A 273 -29.09 -17.74 -17.84
N LEU A 274 -29.67 -17.20 -16.78
CA LEU A 274 -29.91 -17.94 -15.55
C LEU A 274 -30.79 -19.14 -15.82
N MET A 275 -31.78 -18.99 -16.70
CA MET A 275 -32.66 -20.08 -17.11
C MET A 275 -31.91 -21.17 -17.89
N ILE A 276 -31.08 -20.77 -18.87
CA ILE A 276 -30.22 -21.70 -19.63
C ILE A 276 -29.22 -22.40 -18.72
N SER A 277 -28.55 -21.65 -17.84
CA SER A 277 -27.54 -22.15 -16.89
C SER A 277 -28.15 -23.23 -15.97
N TYR A 278 -29.38 -23.02 -15.51
CA TYR A 278 -30.12 -23.98 -14.70
C TYR A 278 -30.40 -25.28 -15.48
N TRP A 279 -30.86 -25.17 -16.73
CA TRP A 279 -31.21 -26.33 -17.57
C TRP A 279 -29.97 -27.12 -18.03
N TYR A 280 -28.90 -26.41 -18.46
CA TYR A 280 -27.67 -27.05 -18.96
C TYR A 280 -26.63 -27.31 -17.86
N LYS A 281 -26.95 -27.04 -16.58
CA LYS A 281 -26.07 -27.23 -15.41
C LYS A 281 -24.67 -26.63 -15.64
N ILE A 282 -24.59 -25.40 -16.17
CA ILE A 282 -23.32 -24.71 -16.43
C ILE A 282 -22.77 -24.20 -15.09
N PRO A 283 -21.66 -24.76 -14.58
CA PRO A 283 -21.13 -24.35 -13.27
C PRO A 283 -20.60 -22.93 -13.34
N ARG A 284 -20.73 -22.20 -12.23
CA ARG A 284 -20.13 -20.86 -12.01
C ARG A 284 -20.62 -19.72 -12.93
N PHE A 285 -21.67 -19.93 -13.71
CA PHE A 285 -22.24 -18.88 -14.57
C PHE A 285 -22.67 -17.63 -13.76
N PHE A 286 -23.16 -17.83 -12.55
CA PHE A 286 -23.51 -16.76 -11.62
C PHE A 286 -22.34 -15.76 -11.39
N LEU A 287 -21.08 -16.21 -11.48
CA LEU A 287 -19.91 -15.34 -11.32
C LEU A 287 -19.80 -14.29 -12.45
N VAL A 288 -20.18 -14.67 -13.69
CA VAL A 288 -20.16 -13.73 -14.83
C VAL A 288 -21.22 -12.64 -14.65
N PHE A 289 -22.40 -13.03 -14.16
CA PHE A 289 -23.47 -12.12 -13.82
C PHE A 289 -23.06 -11.15 -12.71
N LEU A 290 -22.52 -11.68 -11.61
CA LEU A 290 -22.01 -10.88 -10.50
C LEU A 290 -20.91 -9.91 -10.96
N PHE A 291 -20.04 -10.35 -11.87
CA PHE A 291 -18.99 -9.53 -12.46
C PHE A 291 -19.56 -8.34 -13.24
N VAL A 292 -20.52 -8.55 -14.15
CA VAL A 292 -21.10 -7.47 -14.97
C VAL A 292 -21.86 -6.47 -14.11
N PHE A 293 -22.78 -6.95 -13.27
CA PHE A 293 -23.59 -6.04 -12.44
C PHE A 293 -22.75 -5.37 -11.34
N GLY A 294 -21.76 -6.10 -10.79
CA GLY A 294 -20.79 -5.54 -9.87
C GLY A 294 -19.96 -4.43 -10.52
N SER A 295 -19.51 -4.62 -11.76
CA SER A 295 -18.76 -3.60 -12.52
C SER A 295 -19.61 -2.36 -12.78
N ILE A 296 -20.87 -2.55 -13.18
CA ILE A 296 -21.83 -1.44 -13.38
C ILE A 296 -22.05 -0.71 -12.04
N GLY A 297 -22.30 -1.46 -10.96
CA GLY A 297 -22.48 -0.89 -9.62
C GLY A 297 -21.28 -0.07 -9.16
N VAL A 298 -20.08 -0.59 -9.34
CA VAL A 298 -18.84 0.14 -9.03
C VAL A 298 -18.75 1.41 -9.89
N THR A 299 -18.94 1.31 -11.21
CA THR A 299 -18.82 2.46 -12.14
C THR A 299 -19.77 3.60 -11.76
N TYR A 300 -21.00 3.29 -11.38
CA TYR A 300 -21.97 4.32 -10.96
C TYR A 300 -21.74 4.86 -9.56
N SER A 301 -21.15 4.05 -8.68
CA SER A 301 -20.82 4.50 -7.32
C SER A 301 -19.57 5.36 -7.25
N VAL A 302 -18.70 5.34 -8.27
CA VAL A 302 -17.45 6.12 -8.29
C VAL A 302 -17.70 7.61 -8.15
N ASP A 303 -18.63 8.20 -8.88
CA ASP A 303 -18.93 9.63 -8.77
C ASP A 303 -19.40 9.99 -7.36
N HIS A 304 -20.23 9.13 -6.77
CA HIS A 304 -20.72 9.35 -5.41
C HIS A 304 -19.60 9.22 -4.37
N VAL A 305 -18.76 8.22 -4.51
CA VAL A 305 -17.61 8.02 -3.62
C VAL A 305 -16.59 9.15 -3.79
N PHE A 306 -16.28 9.53 -5.02
CA PHE A 306 -15.30 10.58 -5.31
C PHE A 306 -15.76 11.94 -4.76
N ASN A 307 -17.03 12.32 -4.97
CA ASN A 307 -17.53 13.65 -4.61
C ASN A 307 -17.96 13.77 -3.13
N ASN A 308 -18.40 12.67 -2.47
CA ASN A 308 -18.96 12.75 -1.14
C ASN A 308 -18.09 12.14 -0.03
N PHE A 309 -17.20 11.18 -0.36
CA PHE A 309 -16.36 10.51 0.63
C PHE A 309 -14.92 11.02 0.63
N LEU A 310 -14.41 11.46 -0.52
CA LEU A 310 -13.05 12.00 -0.58
C LEU A 310 -13.04 13.48 -0.19
N GLN A 311 -12.05 13.87 0.59
CA GLN A 311 -11.83 15.27 0.94
C GLN A 311 -11.33 16.03 -0.30
N THR A 312 -11.62 17.34 -0.37
CA THR A 312 -11.30 18.18 -1.53
C THR A 312 -9.84 18.11 -1.96
N HIS A 313 -8.91 18.03 -1.01
CA HIS A 313 -7.49 17.90 -1.32
C HIS A 313 -7.13 16.53 -1.92
N GLN A 314 -7.84 15.44 -1.54
CA GLN A 314 -7.66 14.11 -2.11
C GLN A 314 -8.20 14.03 -3.53
N GLN A 315 -9.38 14.63 -3.77
CA GLN A 315 -9.96 14.74 -5.10
C GLN A 315 -9.01 15.46 -6.07
N ARG A 316 -8.47 16.61 -5.66
CA ARG A 316 -7.50 17.36 -6.48
C ARG A 316 -6.26 16.57 -6.82
N ARG A 317 -5.69 15.82 -5.85
CA ARG A 317 -4.51 14.97 -6.09
C ARG A 317 -4.77 13.85 -7.10
N ILE A 318 -5.98 13.24 -7.05
CA ILE A 318 -6.38 12.19 -8.01
C ILE A 318 -6.66 12.82 -9.38
N SER A 319 -7.45 13.91 -9.46
CA SER A 319 -7.75 14.61 -10.70
C SER A 319 -6.50 15.06 -11.43
N GLN A 320 -5.52 15.53 -10.71
CA GLN A 320 -4.25 15.95 -11.27
C GLN A 320 -3.39 14.78 -11.76
N LEU A 321 -3.29 13.67 -10.99
CA LEU A 321 -2.59 12.48 -11.44
C LEU A 321 -3.15 11.99 -12.78
N LEU A 322 -4.49 12.03 -12.92
CA LEU A 322 -5.21 11.57 -14.10
C LEU A 322 -5.22 12.61 -15.25
N GLY A 323 -4.64 13.80 -15.03
CA GLY A 323 -4.62 14.87 -16.03
C GLY A 323 -5.98 15.53 -16.27
N LEU A 324 -6.96 15.35 -15.38
CA LEU A 324 -8.30 15.94 -15.46
C LEU A 324 -8.30 17.43 -15.09
N GLU A 325 -7.39 17.83 -14.22
CA GLU A 325 -7.12 19.21 -13.85
C GLU A 325 -5.63 19.49 -14.03
N SER A 326 -5.27 20.60 -14.66
CA SER A 326 -3.89 21.08 -14.71
C SER A 326 -3.74 22.25 -13.75
N ASP A 327 -3.27 21.97 -12.54
CA ASP A 327 -2.87 23.00 -11.57
C ASP A 327 -1.39 22.82 -11.22
N PRO A 328 -0.48 23.24 -12.12
CA PRO A 328 0.96 23.05 -11.94
C PRO A 328 1.53 23.89 -10.79
N LEU A 329 0.84 24.90 -10.31
CA LEU A 329 1.27 25.77 -9.20
C LEU A 329 0.58 25.45 -7.86
N GLY A 330 -0.48 24.63 -7.88
CA GLY A 330 -1.20 24.17 -6.70
C GLY A 330 -0.89 22.71 -6.33
N ALA A 331 -1.91 21.85 -6.41
CA ALA A 331 -1.78 20.46 -5.96
C ALA A 331 -0.69 19.64 -6.69
N GLY A 332 -0.31 20.04 -7.95
CA GLY A 332 0.72 19.42 -8.77
C GLY A 332 2.13 19.92 -8.59
N TYR A 333 2.26 21.01 -7.90
CA TYR A 333 3.54 21.66 -7.76
C TYR A 333 4.63 20.69 -7.26
N ASN A 334 4.37 19.96 -6.19
CA ASN A 334 5.33 19.04 -5.60
C ASN A 334 5.81 17.95 -6.57
N VAL A 335 4.88 17.34 -7.32
CA VAL A 335 5.20 16.28 -8.30
C VAL A 335 5.97 16.85 -9.48
N ASN A 336 5.54 18.01 -9.98
CA ASN A 336 6.21 18.65 -11.12
C ASN A 336 7.63 19.07 -10.75
N GLN A 337 7.83 19.69 -9.58
CA GLN A 337 9.17 20.05 -9.09
C GLN A 337 10.03 18.82 -8.83
N SER A 338 9.46 17.75 -8.27
CA SER A 338 10.18 16.48 -8.08
C SER A 338 10.65 15.89 -9.42
N LYS A 339 9.78 15.86 -10.45
CA LYS A 339 10.16 15.38 -11.80
C LYS A 339 11.25 16.25 -12.43
N ILE A 340 11.18 17.58 -12.27
CA ILE A 340 12.20 18.52 -12.77
C ILE A 340 13.53 18.24 -12.03
N ALA A 341 13.50 18.07 -10.71
CA ALA A 341 14.68 17.75 -9.91
C ALA A 341 15.34 16.44 -10.40
N ILE A 342 14.58 15.35 -10.41
CA ILE A 342 15.08 14.03 -10.86
C ILE A 342 15.61 14.10 -12.30
N GLY A 343 14.86 14.71 -13.23
CA GLY A 343 15.25 14.84 -14.63
C GLY A 343 16.51 15.68 -14.82
N SER A 344 16.71 16.71 -13.96
CA SER A 344 17.88 17.58 -14.03
C SER A 344 19.19 16.91 -13.60
N GLY A 345 19.12 15.78 -12.87
CA GLY A 345 20.28 15.03 -12.44
C GLY A 345 20.99 14.24 -13.56
N GLY A 346 20.29 13.93 -14.67
CA GLY A 346 20.89 13.16 -15.77
C GLY A 346 21.43 11.78 -15.34
N LEU A 347 22.53 11.34 -15.93
CA LEU A 347 23.13 10.04 -15.60
C LEU A 347 23.93 10.03 -14.29
N GLU A 348 24.81 11.02 -14.10
CA GLU A 348 25.78 11.05 -12.99
C GLU A 348 25.35 11.94 -11.81
N GLY A 349 24.27 12.71 -11.98
CA GLY A 349 23.85 13.71 -11.00
C GLY A 349 24.61 15.03 -11.08
N LYS A 350 24.12 16.01 -10.33
CA LYS A 350 24.80 17.33 -10.20
C LYS A 350 25.97 17.31 -9.21
N GLY A 351 26.06 16.23 -8.43
CA GLY A 351 27.02 16.08 -7.33
C GLY A 351 26.42 16.41 -5.96
N PHE A 352 26.99 15.82 -4.92
CA PHE A 352 26.58 16.01 -3.53
C PHE A 352 26.62 17.48 -3.13
N LEU A 353 25.57 17.98 -2.48
CA LEU A 353 25.35 19.39 -2.10
C LEU A 353 25.24 20.39 -3.29
N LYS A 354 25.10 19.91 -4.52
CA LYS A 354 25.00 20.75 -5.72
C LYS A 354 23.60 20.71 -6.37
N GLY A 355 22.62 20.10 -5.70
CA GLY A 355 21.23 20.13 -6.14
C GLY A 355 20.70 21.57 -6.18
N THR A 356 20.13 22.00 -7.29
CA THR A 356 19.58 23.36 -7.43
C THR A 356 18.11 23.42 -7.06
N GLN A 357 17.32 22.42 -7.44
CA GLN A 357 15.89 22.36 -7.12
C GLN A 357 15.67 22.07 -5.63
N THR A 358 16.46 21.17 -5.09
CA THR A 358 16.39 20.76 -3.68
C THR A 358 17.05 21.81 -2.74
N LYS A 359 18.15 22.44 -3.12
CA LYS A 359 18.84 23.43 -2.29
C LYS A 359 18.04 24.74 -2.11
N PHE A 360 17.24 25.13 -3.10
CA PHE A 360 16.42 26.35 -3.06
C PHE A 360 14.98 26.10 -2.62
N ASP A 361 14.71 24.96 -1.98
CA ASP A 361 13.38 24.58 -1.45
C ASP A 361 12.24 24.60 -2.48
N PHE A 362 12.56 24.42 -3.79
CA PHE A 362 11.52 24.34 -4.83
C PHE A 362 10.65 23.07 -4.70
N VAL A 363 11.17 22.00 -4.07
CA VAL A 363 10.43 20.79 -3.78
C VAL A 363 10.00 20.80 -2.32
N PRO A 364 8.72 21.06 -2.00
CA PRO A 364 8.24 20.97 -0.62
C PRO A 364 8.42 19.57 -0.05
N GLU A 365 8.70 19.48 1.26
CA GLU A 365 8.91 18.21 1.97
C GLU A 365 9.97 17.27 1.33
N GLN A 366 11.01 17.85 0.75
CA GLN A 366 12.10 17.15 0.09
C GLN A 366 12.94 16.25 1.02
N SER A 367 12.94 16.50 2.33
CA SER A 367 13.65 15.67 3.32
C SER A 367 12.78 14.53 3.89
N THR A 368 11.46 14.56 3.66
CA THR A 368 10.49 13.57 4.14
C THR A 368 9.94 12.74 2.99
N ASP A 369 8.82 13.14 2.43
CA ASP A 369 8.08 12.35 1.45
C ASP A 369 8.72 12.32 0.06
N PHE A 370 9.42 13.40 -0.31
CA PHE A 370 10.07 13.56 -1.60
C PHE A 370 11.59 13.36 -1.56
N ILE A 371 12.13 12.66 -0.54
CA ILE A 371 13.59 12.47 -0.41
C ILE A 371 14.25 11.83 -1.64
N PHE A 372 13.52 11.00 -2.38
CA PHE A 372 14.01 10.37 -3.60
C PHE A 372 14.36 11.38 -4.70
N CYS A 373 13.70 12.56 -4.73
CA CYS A 373 14.06 13.61 -5.70
C CYS A 373 15.45 14.21 -5.44
N THR A 374 15.87 14.33 -4.16
CA THR A 374 17.22 14.74 -3.80
C THR A 374 18.27 13.75 -4.31
N ILE A 375 17.98 12.44 -4.14
CA ILE A 375 18.85 11.38 -4.66
C ILE A 375 18.93 11.45 -6.18
N GLY A 376 17.79 11.63 -6.86
CA GLY A 376 17.74 11.74 -8.32
C GLY A 376 18.47 12.97 -8.86
N GLU A 377 18.39 14.12 -8.18
CA GLU A 377 19.05 15.35 -8.60
C GLU A 377 20.56 15.28 -8.37
N GLU A 378 20.99 14.85 -7.18
CA GLU A 378 22.42 14.91 -6.80
C GLU A 378 23.25 13.74 -7.31
N TRP A 379 22.68 12.53 -7.34
CA TRP A 379 23.37 11.30 -7.72
C TRP A 379 22.92 10.75 -9.07
N GLY A 380 21.93 11.39 -9.71
CA GLY A 380 21.42 11.05 -11.04
C GLY A 380 20.80 9.68 -11.15
N PHE A 381 20.78 9.16 -12.37
CA PHE A 381 20.25 7.83 -12.65
C PHE A 381 21.04 6.71 -11.94
N ILE A 382 22.37 6.83 -11.89
CA ILE A 382 23.23 5.82 -11.24
C ILE A 382 22.90 5.74 -9.75
N GLY A 383 22.82 6.86 -9.04
CA GLY A 383 22.47 6.88 -7.61
C GLY A 383 21.06 6.36 -7.34
N SER A 384 20.09 6.75 -8.17
CA SER A 384 18.72 6.24 -8.11
C SER A 384 18.66 4.73 -8.32
N PHE A 385 19.40 4.21 -9.30
CA PHE A 385 19.50 2.77 -9.59
C PHE A 385 20.12 2.00 -8.41
N VAL A 386 21.21 2.50 -7.84
CA VAL A 386 21.87 1.89 -6.66
C VAL A 386 20.91 1.85 -5.48
N MET A 387 20.17 2.94 -5.23
CA MET A 387 19.18 2.99 -4.15
C MET A 387 18.07 1.94 -4.35
N ILE A 388 17.51 1.86 -5.55
CA ILE A 388 16.48 0.86 -5.89
C ILE A 388 17.06 -0.55 -5.74
N ALA A 389 18.27 -0.80 -6.22
CA ALA A 389 18.94 -2.09 -6.10
C ALA A 389 19.17 -2.52 -4.63
N LEU A 390 19.53 -1.58 -3.75
CA LEU A 390 19.66 -1.84 -2.31
C LEU A 390 18.33 -2.26 -1.68
N PHE A 391 17.22 -1.55 -1.99
CA PHE A 391 15.89 -1.93 -1.51
C PHE A 391 15.46 -3.29 -2.05
N VAL A 392 15.63 -3.54 -3.33
CA VAL A 392 15.31 -4.84 -3.96
C VAL A 392 16.14 -5.96 -3.30
N THR A 393 17.43 -5.73 -3.06
CA THR A 393 18.30 -6.69 -2.38
C THR A 393 17.83 -6.96 -0.95
N LEU A 394 17.45 -5.92 -0.20
CA LEU A 394 16.89 -6.06 1.14
C LEU A 394 15.59 -6.88 1.10
N LEU A 395 14.66 -6.54 0.22
CA LEU A 395 13.37 -7.25 0.09
C LEU A 395 13.56 -8.72 -0.28
N LEU A 396 14.41 -9.01 -1.26
CA LEU A 396 14.73 -10.39 -1.65
C LEU A 396 15.38 -11.16 -0.50
N ARG A 397 16.31 -10.52 0.24
CA ARG A 397 16.90 -11.14 1.43
C ARG A 397 15.86 -11.46 2.49
N LEU A 398 14.95 -10.52 2.80
CA LEU A 398 13.88 -10.73 3.76
C LEU A 398 12.92 -11.86 3.33
N ILE A 399 12.62 -12.00 2.04
CA ILE A 399 11.84 -13.13 1.50
C ILE A 399 12.57 -14.45 1.76
N VAL A 400 13.87 -14.55 1.45
CA VAL A 400 14.68 -15.75 1.72
C VAL A 400 14.68 -16.07 3.21
N LEU A 401 14.81 -15.06 4.08
CA LEU A 401 14.73 -15.24 5.53
C LEU A 401 13.35 -15.72 5.97
N ALA A 402 12.27 -15.24 5.36
CA ALA A 402 10.90 -15.65 5.67
C ALA A 402 10.63 -17.10 5.23
N GLU A 403 11.09 -17.51 4.04
CA GLU A 403 10.91 -18.88 3.55
C GLU A 403 11.67 -19.92 4.37
N ARG A 404 12.82 -19.57 4.95
CA ARG A 404 13.58 -20.50 5.78
C ARG A 404 13.01 -20.71 7.19
N GLN A 405 11.97 -19.94 7.59
CA GLN A 405 11.37 -20.06 8.91
C GLN A 405 10.62 -21.39 9.06
N LYS A 406 10.85 -22.10 10.16
CA LYS A 406 10.08 -23.30 10.54
C LYS A 406 8.77 -22.95 11.21
N SER A 407 8.79 -21.94 12.09
CA SER A 407 7.60 -21.43 12.74
C SER A 407 6.69 -20.71 11.73
N VAL A 408 5.44 -21.13 11.68
CA VAL A 408 4.41 -20.48 10.84
C VAL A 408 4.24 -19.03 11.24
N PHE A 409 4.27 -18.73 12.55
CA PHE A 409 4.21 -17.36 13.07
C PHE A 409 5.35 -16.49 12.52
N SER A 410 6.60 -16.95 12.64
CA SER A 410 7.77 -16.20 12.18
C SER A 410 7.75 -15.98 10.67
N ARG A 411 7.30 -16.97 9.92
CA ARG A 411 7.16 -16.88 8.45
C ARG A 411 6.14 -15.84 8.04
N ILE A 412 4.94 -15.86 8.63
CA ILE A 412 3.87 -14.91 8.31
C ILE A 412 4.28 -13.49 8.72
N TYR A 413 4.89 -13.33 9.89
CA TYR A 413 5.41 -12.04 10.32
C TYR A 413 6.47 -11.51 9.35
N GLY A 414 7.40 -12.36 8.89
CA GLY A 414 8.41 -12.02 7.88
C GLY A 414 7.78 -11.51 6.59
N TYR A 415 6.73 -12.14 6.09
CA TYR A 415 5.98 -11.64 4.94
C TYR A 415 5.27 -10.31 5.23
N GLY A 416 4.80 -10.08 6.46
CA GLY A 416 4.28 -8.79 6.90
C GLY A 416 5.32 -7.68 6.80
N VAL A 417 6.55 -7.95 7.28
CA VAL A 417 7.69 -7.02 7.16
C VAL A 417 7.99 -6.69 5.72
N VAL A 418 8.13 -7.72 4.87
CA VAL A 418 8.39 -7.55 3.42
C VAL A 418 7.30 -6.72 2.78
N SER A 419 6.04 -7.05 3.02
CA SER A 419 4.89 -6.38 2.39
C SER A 419 4.80 -4.91 2.77
N VAL A 420 5.01 -4.56 4.04
CA VAL A 420 4.99 -3.18 4.52
C VAL A 420 6.14 -2.37 3.91
N ILE A 421 7.38 -2.89 3.95
CA ILE A 421 8.54 -2.19 3.38
C ILE A 421 8.38 -2.03 1.86
N PHE A 422 7.95 -3.08 1.16
CA PHE A 422 7.72 -3.06 -0.29
C PHE A 422 6.69 -2.01 -0.67
N PHE A 423 5.57 -1.94 0.05
CA PHE A 423 4.50 -1.00 -0.27
C PHE A 423 4.94 0.46 -0.06
N HIS A 424 5.63 0.74 1.05
CA HIS A 424 6.22 2.06 1.29
C HIS A 424 7.21 2.46 0.19
N PHE A 425 8.12 1.55 -0.17
CA PHE A 425 9.10 1.74 -1.23
C PHE A 425 8.43 2.02 -2.58
N LEU A 426 7.47 1.18 -2.98
CA LEU A 426 6.75 1.30 -4.25
C LEU A 426 5.98 2.63 -4.35
N VAL A 427 5.23 2.97 -3.30
CA VAL A 427 4.38 4.15 -3.29
C VAL A 427 5.21 5.42 -3.19
N ASN A 428 6.25 5.47 -2.34
CA ASN A 428 7.10 6.64 -2.22
C ASN A 428 7.79 6.98 -3.54
N ILE A 429 8.46 6.02 -4.18
CA ILE A 429 9.10 6.26 -5.49
C ILE A 429 8.03 6.57 -6.53
N GLY A 430 6.92 5.82 -6.56
CA GLY A 430 5.83 6.04 -7.50
C GLY A 430 5.26 7.46 -7.45
N MET A 431 5.08 8.04 -6.25
CA MET A 431 4.58 9.41 -6.12
C MET A 431 5.61 10.47 -6.53
N THR A 432 6.90 10.25 -6.28
CA THR A 432 7.95 11.21 -6.66
C THR A 432 8.12 11.30 -8.18
N ILE A 433 7.90 10.20 -8.90
CA ILE A 433 7.94 10.17 -10.38
C ILE A 433 6.56 10.37 -11.04
N GLY A 434 5.51 10.54 -10.22
CA GLY A 434 4.15 10.83 -10.69
C GLY A 434 3.39 9.65 -11.28
N LEU A 435 3.67 8.42 -10.84
CA LEU A 435 2.89 7.22 -11.17
C LEU A 435 1.76 6.94 -10.17
N VAL A 436 1.86 7.51 -8.97
CA VAL A 436 0.88 7.37 -7.88
C VAL A 436 0.57 8.75 -7.33
N PRO A 437 -0.67 9.04 -6.87
CA PRO A 437 -0.98 10.32 -6.25
C PRO A 437 -0.12 10.57 -5.02
N VAL A 438 0.15 11.83 -4.72
CA VAL A 438 0.91 12.21 -3.51
C VAL A 438 0.06 11.91 -2.28
N ILE A 439 0.49 10.96 -1.48
CA ILE A 439 -0.22 10.52 -0.28
C ILE A 439 0.57 10.68 1.02
N GLY A 440 1.80 11.23 0.93
CA GLY A 440 2.59 11.55 2.11
C GLY A 440 3.13 10.32 2.86
N ILE A 441 3.76 9.39 2.15
CA ILE A 441 4.32 8.15 2.73
C ILE A 441 5.85 8.22 2.71
N PRO A 442 6.53 8.09 3.87
CA PRO A 442 7.99 8.15 3.92
C PRO A 442 8.64 6.92 3.29
N LEU A 443 9.85 7.10 2.73
CA LEU A 443 10.70 6.01 2.27
C LEU A 443 11.40 5.36 3.48
N PRO A 444 11.21 4.04 3.72
CA PRO A 444 11.75 3.36 4.89
C PRO A 444 13.26 3.57 5.05
N PHE A 445 13.73 3.85 6.26
CA PHE A 445 15.14 4.06 6.65
C PHE A 445 15.81 5.31 6.05
N ILE A 446 15.24 5.92 5.01
CA ILE A 446 15.84 7.03 4.25
C ILE A 446 15.22 8.37 4.65
N SER A 447 13.88 8.48 4.65
CA SER A 447 13.16 9.72 4.94
C SER A 447 13.40 10.23 6.36
N TYR A 448 13.38 11.54 6.52
CA TYR A 448 13.39 12.17 7.82
C TYR A 448 12.13 11.81 8.62
N GLY A 449 12.33 11.38 9.88
CA GLY A 449 11.23 11.10 10.80
C GLY A 449 11.61 10.11 11.89
N GLY A 450 11.51 10.53 13.16
CA GLY A 450 11.84 9.68 14.31
C GLY A 450 10.90 8.48 14.44
N SER A 451 9.58 8.72 14.47
CA SER A 451 8.57 7.65 14.64
C SER A 451 8.62 6.62 13.53
N SER A 452 8.80 7.07 12.28
CA SER A 452 8.91 6.18 11.12
C SER A 452 10.18 5.33 11.18
N LEU A 453 11.33 5.94 11.44
CA LEU A 453 12.61 5.21 11.56
C LEU A 453 12.54 4.16 12.69
N TRP A 454 12.00 4.53 13.86
CA TRP A 454 11.87 3.61 14.98
C TRP A 454 10.92 2.46 14.67
N ALA A 455 9.78 2.75 14.04
CA ALA A 455 8.81 1.72 13.69
C ALA A 455 9.38 0.72 12.68
N PHE A 456 10.05 1.18 11.61
CA PHE A 456 10.70 0.29 10.66
C PHE A 456 11.85 -0.50 11.28
N THR A 457 12.60 0.12 12.21
CA THR A 457 13.65 -0.57 12.96
C THR A 457 13.05 -1.68 13.82
N ILE A 458 12.00 -1.40 14.59
CA ILE A 458 11.32 -2.42 15.40
C ILE A 458 10.77 -3.53 14.52
N LEU A 459 10.09 -3.18 13.43
CA LEU A 459 9.51 -4.12 12.48
C LEU A 459 10.56 -5.11 11.95
N LEU A 460 11.71 -4.58 11.50
CA LEU A 460 12.81 -5.37 10.95
C LEU A 460 13.50 -6.22 12.02
N PHE A 461 13.85 -5.61 13.16
CA PHE A 461 14.65 -6.30 14.20
C PHE A 461 13.86 -7.34 14.98
N ILE A 462 12.52 -7.20 15.13
CA ILE A 462 11.68 -8.30 15.59
C ILE A 462 11.81 -9.50 14.65
N PHE A 463 11.78 -9.27 13.33
CA PHE A 463 11.93 -10.36 12.37
C PHE A 463 13.31 -11.04 12.46
N LEU A 464 14.38 -10.26 12.57
CA LEU A 464 15.74 -10.80 12.77
C LEU A 464 15.84 -11.61 14.08
N ARG A 465 15.17 -11.16 15.13
CA ARG A 465 15.10 -11.90 16.40
C ARG A 465 14.34 -13.21 16.28
N LEU A 466 13.22 -13.21 15.53
CA LEU A 466 12.47 -14.43 15.22
C LEU A 466 13.30 -15.39 14.36
N ASP A 467 14.07 -14.88 13.41
CA ASP A 467 14.95 -15.70 12.57
C ASP A 467 16.03 -16.44 13.36
N VAL A 468 16.65 -15.79 14.35
CA VAL A 468 17.58 -16.46 15.28
C VAL A 468 16.90 -17.60 16.04
N SER A 469 15.62 -17.44 16.41
CA SER A 469 14.91 -18.44 17.22
C SER A 469 14.60 -19.74 16.48
N ARG A 470 14.63 -19.76 15.13
CA ARG A 470 14.43 -20.98 14.33
C ARG A 470 15.39 -22.11 14.70
N LEU A 471 16.58 -21.77 15.19
CA LEU A 471 17.60 -22.75 15.62
C LEU A 471 17.22 -23.46 16.91
N LYS A 472 16.32 -22.86 17.74
CA LYS A 472 15.77 -23.53 18.93
C LYS A 472 14.81 -24.67 18.57
N GLU A 473 14.18 -24.59 17.40
CA GLU A 473 13.23 -25.60 16.90
C GLU A 473 13.94 -26.76 16.18
N LEU A 474 15.26 -26.65 16.00
CA LEU A 474 16.14 -27.67 15.41
C LEU A 474 16.80 -28.56 16.44
N SER A 475 16.82 -28.17 17.73
CA SER A 475 17.41 -28.87 18.86
C SER A 475 16.35 -29.49 19.76
#